data_f13ddb9291d9ae8f1f01e508b2777a21
#
_entry.id   f13ddb9291d9ae8f1f01e508b2777a21
#
_cell.length_a   1.000
_cell.length_b   1.000
_cell.length_c   1.000
_cell.angle_alpha   90.00
_cell.angle_beta   90.00
_cell.angle_gamma   90.00
#
_symmetry.space_group_name_H-M   'P 1'
#
loop_
_entity.id
_entity.type
_entity.pdbx_description
1 polymer ?
#
loop_
_entity_poly.entity_id
_entity_poly.type
_entity_poly.pdbx_seq_one_letter_code
_entity_poly.pdbx_strand_id
1 'polypeptide(L)'
;MAVKMLNVPSLPNIPWQEKPADYKLSSPVWRYSENPVMGRNPTPEIARIFNSAVVPWEDSYIAVLRGEQVNGIPYVYLGHSKDGIHWNVEREKVPFVDDNGNPKMPHYAYDPRLVKVDDTYYIIWCTDFYGASIGMAKTKDFKTFTRIENPFIPFNRNAVLFPRKVNGKFKLLSRPSDSGHTPFGDIFISESPDMEYWGHHRHVMGRGSNWWESVKIGGGAAPIETTEGWLLFYHGVATTCNGFVYSMGGAILDINEPSKVLYRCENHLLTPEEPYETTGFVPNVVFPCATLQDGDTGRIAIYYGAADTNVGLAFTTVDEVVTYIKAHSKLQWGDDIAQDDF
;
A
#
# COMPACT_ATOMS: atom_id res chain seq x y z
N MET A 1 4.89 -26.73 -8.29
CA MET A 1 5.61 -26.55 -6.99
C MET A 1 4.87 -25.48 -6.23
N ALA A 2 4.83 -25.56 -4.90
CA ALA A 2 4.20 -24.50 -4.08
C ALA A 2 4.96 -23.17 -4.27
N VAL A 3 4.23 -22.07 -4.36
CA VAL A 3 4.80 -20.72 -4.46
C VAL A 3 5.41 -20.33 -3.11
N LYS A 4 6.61 -19.75 -3.14
CA LYS A 4 7.32 -19.32 -1.93
C LYS A 4 7.65 -17.83 -2.01
N MET A 5 7.67 -17.18 -0.86
CA MET A 5 8.26 -15.85 -0.72
C MET A 5 9.80 -15.97 -0.71
N LEU A 6 10.45 -14.96 -1.27
CA LEU A 6 11.91 -14.85 -1.31
C LEU A 6 12.34 -13.66 -0.46
N ASN A 7 13.47 -13.78 0.21
CA ASN A 7 14.04 -12.69 1.04
C ASN A 7 13.08 -12.14 2.12
N VAL A 8 12.10 -12.94 2.54
CA VAL A 8 11.19 -12.62 3.63
C VAL A 8 11.61 -13.41 4.87
N PRO A 9 11.84 -12.75 6.01
CA PRO A 9 12.24 -13.43 7.24
C PRO A 9 11.10 -14.30 7.80
N SER A 10 11.47 -15.24 8.67
CA SER A 10 10.51 -15.94 9.53
C SER A 10 9.89 -14.95 10.50
N LEU A 11 8.57 -14.90 10.54
CA LEU A 11 7.79 -14.04 11.43
C LEU A 11 6.53 -14.79 11.92
N PRO A 12 6.71 -15.85 12.73
CA PRO A 12 5.63 -16.79 13.06
C PRO A 12 4.47 -16.16 13.85
N ASN A 13 4.71 -14.99 14.47
CA ASN A 13 3.73 -14.32 15.34
C ASN A 13 2.95 -13.20 14.62
N ILE A 14 2.95 -13.14 13.27
CA ILE A 14 2.07 -12.19 12.59
C ILE A 14 0.62 -12.47 12.96
N PRO A 15 -0.24 -11.43 13.00
CA PRO A 15 -1.66 -11.66 13.20
C PRO A 15 -2.16 -12.68 12.16
N TRP A 16 -2.91 -13.65 12.65
CA TRP A 16 -3.42 -14.72 11.80
C TRP A 16 -4.76 -15.25 12.30
N GLN A 17 -5.63 -15.51 11.38
CA GLN A 17 -6.86 -16.27 11.56
C GLN A 17 -6.96 -17.28 10.43
N GLU A 18 -7.26 -18.52 10.75
CA GLU A 18 -7.48 -19.55 9.73
C GLU A 18 -8.72 -19.20 8.88
N LYS A 19 -8.68 -19.61 7.62
CA LYS A 19 -9.80 -19.39 6.70
C LYS A 19 -11.05 -20.07 7.23
N PRO A 20 -12.18 -19.37 7.37
CA PRO A 20 -13.42 -19.96 7.85
C PRO A 20 -13.83 -21.18 7.00
N ALA A 21 -14.24 -22.26 7.66
CA ALA A 21 -14.62 -23.50 6.98
C ALA A 21 -15.83 -23.33 6.05
N ASP A 22 -16.69 -22.36 6.35
CA ASP A 22 -17.86 -21.98 5.57
C ASP A 22 -17.64 -20.80 4.62
N TYR A 23 -16.37 -20.43 4.38
CA TYR A 23 -16.02 -19.34 3.47
C TYR A 23 -16.50 -19.65 2.05
N LYS A 24 -17.42 -18.83 1.53
CA LYS A 24 -18.14 -19.10 0.28
C LYS A 24 -17.62 -18.33 -0.92
N LEU A 25 -16.79 -17.30 -0.70
CA LEU A 25 -16.27 -16.51 -1.79
C LEU A 25 -15.15 -17.27 -2.51
N SER A 26 -15.04 -17.05 -3.83
CA SER A 26 -13.95 -17.63 -4.63
C SER A 26 -12.60 -16.97 -4.39
N SER A 27 -12.58 -15.78 -3.81
CA SER A 27 -11.36 -15.05 -3.49
C SER A 27 -10.48 -15.82 -2.48
N PRO A 28 -9.16 -15.80 -2.65
CA PRO A 28 -8.22 -16.38 -1.69
C PRO A 28 -7.97 -15.49 -0.47
N VAL A 29 -8.64 -14.35 -0.36
CA VAL A 29 -8.46 -13.37 0.73
C VAL A 29 -9.70 -13.36 1.61
N TRP A 30 -9.51 -13.52 2.93
CA TRP A 30 -10.60 -13.49 3.91
C TRP A 30 -10.35 -12.45 5.01
N ARG A 31 -11.42 -11.84 5.51
CA ARG A 31 -11.38 -10.80 6.54
C ARG A 31 -11.14 -11.40 7.92
N TYR A 32 -10.48 -10.63 8.77
CA TYR A 32 -10.45 -10.88 10.21
C TYR A 32 -11.88 -10.75 10.79
N SER A 33 -12.29 -11.70 11.62
CA SER A 33 -13.67 -11.76 12.14
C SER A 33 -14.02 -10.62 13.10
N GLU A 34 -13.01 -10.01 13.74
CA GLU A 34 -13.20 -8.93 14.72
C GLU A 34 -12.78 -7.54 14.17
N ASN A 35 -12.85 -7.38 12.84
CA ASN A 35 -12.63 -6.07 12.23
C ASN A 35 -13.66 -5.03 12.69
N PRO A 36 -13.27 -3.72 12.75
CA PRO A 36 -11.97 -3.16 12.41
C PRO A 36 -10.97 -3.20 13.57
N VAL A 37 -9.65 -3.23 13.26
CA VAL A 37 -8.58 -3.23 14.27
C VAL A 37 -8.19 -1.84 14.76
N MET A 38 -8.49 -0.79 14.01
CA MET A 38 -8.38 0.63 14.41
C MET A 38 -9.52 1.44 13.79
N GLY A 39 -9.86 2.59 14.38
CA GLY A 39 -10.97 3.39 13.88
C GLY A 39 -11.04 4.80 14.47
N ARG A 40 -12.23 5.16 14.94
CA ARG A 40 -12.56 6.52 15.40
C ARG A 40 -12.01 6.83 16.79
N ASN A 41 -11.62 8.10 16.95
CA ASN A 41 -11.28 8.74 18.24
C ASN A 41 -10.25 7.96 19.06
N PRO A 42 -9.12 7.50 18.45
CA PRO A 42 -8.09 6.78 19.22
C PRO A 42 -7.43 7.72 20.26
N THR A 43 -7.38 9.01 19.99
CA THR A 43 -6.97 10.07 20.92
C THR A 43 -7.92 11.27 20.78
N PRO A 44 -7.92 12.24 21.74
CA PRO A 44 -8.79 13.42 21.63
C PRO A 44 -8.53 14.29 20.40
N GLU A 45 -7.33 14.26 19.84
CA GLU A 45 -6.91 15.10 18.71
C GLU A 45 -7.19 14.45 17.36
N ILE A 46 -7.34 13.10 17.32
CA ILE A 46 -7.48 12.31 16.10
C ILE A 46 -8.91 11.79 15.98
N ALA A 47 -9.63 12.27 14.98
CA ALA A 47 -11.02 11.87 14.75
C ALA A 47 -11.14 10.45 14.18
N ARG A 48 -10.17 10.00 13.38
CA ARG A 48 -10.16 8.67 12.76
C ARG A 48 -8.78 8.25 12.27
N ILE A 49 -8.55 6.94 12.21
CA ILE A 49 -7.35 6.34 11.63
C ILE A 49 -7.75 5.39 10.52
N PHE A 50 -7.08 5.50 9.37
CA PHE A 50 -7.24 4.63 8.21
C PHE A 50 -6.00 4.72 7.29
N ASN A 51 -5.91 3.88 6.26
CA ASN A 51 -4.81 3.88 5.27
C ASN A 51 -3.42 3.92 5.93
N SER A 52 -3.14 2.95 6.79
CA SER A 52 -1.95 2.92 7.64
C SER A 52 -0.92 1.91 7.16
N ALA A 53 0.36 2.19 7.38
CA ALA A 53 1.48 1.30 7.11
C ALA A 53 1.95 0.60 8.39
N VAL A 54 2.32 -0.67 8.28
CA VAL A 54 2.75 -1.50 9.42
C VAL A 54 3.99 -2.29 9.02
N VAL A 55 4.96 -2.40 9.93
CA VAL A 55 6.16 -3.25 9.77
C VAL A 55 6.51 -3.93 11.10
N PRO A 56 7.28 -5.04 11.05
CA PRO A 56 7.92 -5.60 12.24
C PRO A 56 8.97 -4.63 12.79
N TRP A 57 9.03 -4.52 14.11
CA TRP A 57 10.03 -3.71 14.82
C TRP A 57 10.40 -4.37 16.13
N GLU A 58 11.66 -4.75 16.29
CA GLU A 58 12.11 -5.53 17.45
C GLU A 58 11.23 -6.77 17.65
N ASP A 59 10.75 -7.00 18.86
CA ASP A 59 9.85 -8.11 19.20
C ASP A 59 8.35 -7.72 19.10
N SER A 60 8.04 -6.71 18.28
CA SER A 60 6.71 -6.11 18.19
C SER A 60 6.43 -5.57 16.78
N TYR A 61 5.39 -4.75 16.65
CA TYR A 61 5.02 -4.07 15.41
C TYR A 61 4.94 -2.58 15.64
N ILE A 62 5.41 -1.82 14.65
CA ILE A 62 5.25 -0.37 14.59
C ILE A 62 4.46 0.01 13.35
N ALA A 63 3.62 1.01 13.49
CA ALA A 63 2.83 1.55 12.40
C ALA A 63 3.10 3.03 12.20
N VAL A 64 3.05 3.46 10.93
CA VAL A 64 2.87 4.86 10.56
C VAL A 64 1.42 5.01 10.11
N LEU A 65 0.64 5.70 10.90
CA LEU A 65 -0.80 5.80 10.83
C LEU A 65 -1.21 7.11 10.14
N ARG A 66 -2.12 7.08 9.17
CA ARG A 66 -2.86 8.26 8.75
C ARG A 66 -3.87 8.61 9.83
N GLY A 67 -3.60 9.67 10.57
CA GLY A 67 -4.54 10.24 11.55
C GLY A 67 -5.17 11.51 10.99
N GLU A 68 -6.48 11.51 10.82
CA GLU A 68 -7.22 12.71 10.45
C GLU A 68 -7.64 13.43 11.72
N GLN A 69 -7.15 14.66 11.87
CA GLN A 69 -7.45 15.48 13.06
C GLN A 69 -8.92 15.91 13.09
N VAL A 70 -9.37 16.35 14.24
CA VAL A 70 -10.73 16.90 14.39
C VAL A 70 -11.00 18.13 13.52
N ASN A 71 -9.95 18.84 13.07
CA ASN A 71 -10.05 19.95 12.12
C ASN A 71 -10.02 19.50 10.65
N GLY A 72 -9.97 18.18 10.37
CA GLY A 72 -9.95 17.62 9.02
C GLY A 72 -8.58 17.58 8.33
N ILE A 73 -7.51 18.06 8.98
CA ILE A 73 -6.16 18.04 8.40
C ILE A 73 -5.49 16.70 8.73
N PRO A 74 -5.07 15.91 7.73
CA PRO A 74 -4.41 14.64 7.98
C PRO A 74 -2.91 14.83 8.28
N TYR A 75 -2.44 14.06 9.26
CA TYR A 75 -1.01 13.88 9.53
C TYR A 75 -0.69 12.40 9.77
N VAL A 76 0.60 12.09 9.87
CA VAL A 76 1.06 10.76 10.22
C VAL A 76 1.49 10.70 11.69
N TYR A 77 1.13 9.61 12.34
CA TYR A 77 1.35 9.31 13.75
C TYR A 77 1.99 7.93 13.90
N LEU A 78 2.66 7.67 15.01
CA LEU A 78 3.13 6.32 15.32
C LEU A 78 2.07 5.53 16.08
N GLY A 79 2.07 4.23 15.83
CA GLY A 79 1.31 3.25 16.59
C GLY A 79 2.20 2.07 16.96
N HIS A 80 1.98 1.49 18.14
CA HIS A 80 2.73 0.35 18.65
C HIS A 80 1.79 -0.79 18.97
N SER A 81 2.19 -2.01 18.61
CA SER A 81 1.41 -3.23 18.89
C SER A 81 2.33 -4.41 19.15
N LYS A 82 1.96 -5.29 20.08
CA LYS A 82 2.67 -6.54 20.32
C LYS A 82 2.16 -7.70 19.45
N ASP A 83 0.94 -7.60 18.99
CA ASP A 83 0.25 -8.68 18.26
C ASP A 83 -0.23 -8.28 16.86
N GLY A 84 -0.05 -7.00 16.48
CA GLY A 84 -0.52 -6.45 15.20
C GLY A 84 -2.04 -6.22 15.13
N ILE A 85 -2.77 -6.47 16.21
CA ILE A 85 -4.23 -6.33 16.30
C ILE A 85 -4.61 -5.18 17.23
N HIS A 86 -4.02 -5.16 18.43
CA HIS A 86 -4.28 -4.15 19.45
C HIS A 86 -3.22 -3.07 19.41
N TRP A 87 -3.63 -1.84 19.12
CA TRP A 87 -2.73 -0.72 18.83
C TRP A 87 -2.80 0.38 19.90
N ASN A 88 -1.62 0.80 20.36
CA ASN A 88 -1.46 2.03 21.13
C ASN A 88 -1.00 3.15 20.20
N VAL A 89 -1.80 4.19 20.06
CA VAL A 89 -1.57 5.31 19.14
C VAL A 89 -0.91 6.45 19.88
N GLU A 90 0.21 6.96 19.37
CA GLU A 90 0.85 8.16 19.91
C GLU A 90 0.01 9.41 19.60
N ARG A 91 0.05 10.37 20.53
CA ARG A 91 -0.69 11.64 20.40
C ARG A 91 0.05 12.65 19.54
N GLU A 92 1.37 12.54 19.50
CA GLU A 92 2.22 13.48 18.76
C GLU A 92 2.40 13.04 17.30
N LYS A 93 2.44 14.02 16.41
CA LYS A 93 2.74 13.81 14.99
C LYS A 93 4.17 13.32 14.84
N VAL A 94 4.43 12.50 13.83
CA VAL A 94 5.79 12.14 13.44
C VAL A 94 6.61 13.41 13.19
N PRO A 95 7.72 13.62 13.92
CA PRO A 95 8.51 14.85 13.87
C PRO A 95 9.52 14.79 12.71
N PHE A 96 9.14 15.25 11.53
CA PHE A 96 10.06 15.32 10.40
C PHE A 96 11.07 16.46 10.55
N VAL A 97 12.35 16.15 10.26
CA VAL A 97 13.46 17.10 10.32
C VAL A 97 14.24 17.12 8.99
N ASP A 98 15.02 18.16 8.75
CA ASP A 98 16.03 18.20 7.69
C ASP A 98 17.33 17.49 8.11
N ASP A 99 18.34 17.45 7.24
CA ASP A 99 19.64 16.82 7.52
C ASP A 99 20.43 17.52 8.65
N ASN A 100 20.06 18.73 9.02
CA ASN A 100 20.64 19.47 10.15
C ASN A 100 19.85 19.29 11.47
N GLY A 101 18.78 18.51 11.44
CA GLY A 101 17.89 18.28 12.58
C GLY A 101 16.86 19.38 12.82
N ASN A 102 16.72 20.36 11.92
CA ASN A 102 15.70 21.39 12.05
C ASN A 102 14.32 20.85 11.63
N PRO A 103 13.22 21.27 12.28
CA PRO A 103 11.88 20.87 11.91
C PRO A 103 11.57 21.15 10.42
N LYS A 104 11.14 20.12 9.69
CA LYS A 104 10.75 20.19 8.27
C LYS A 104 9.39 19.51 8.05
N MET A 105 8.36 19.99 8.77
CA MET A 105 7.03 19.43 8.72
C MET A 105 6.34 19.69 7.37
N PRO A 106 5.66 18.69 6.79
CA PRO A 106 4.80 18.92 5.63
C PRO A 106 3.55 19.72 6.04
N HIS A 107 2.92 20.38 5.07
CA HIS A 107 1.65 21.07 5.30
C HIS A 107 0.55 20.11 5.76
N TYR A 108 0.50 18.94 5.13
CA TYR A 108 -0.27 17.78 5.55
C TYR A 108 0.41 16.49 5.04
N ALA A 109 0.07 15.33 5.64
CA ALA A 109 0.57 14.04 5.24
C ALA A 109 -0.51 12.97 5.37
N TYR A 110 -0.75 12.17 4.32
CA TYR A 110 -1.75 11.13 4.33
C TYR A 110 -1.32 9.91 3.48
N ASP A 111 -1.98 8.79 3.69
CA ASP A 111 -1.75 7.51 3.02
C ASP A 111 -0.27 7.07 3.07
N PRO A 112 0.31 6.93 4.26
CA PRO A 112 1.70 6.53 4.38
C PRO A 112 1.93 5.12 3.85
N ARG A 113 3.13 4.89 3.33
CA ARG A 113 3.73 3.58 3.10
C ARG A 113 5.02 3.51 3.88
N LEU A 114 5.33 2.34 4.39
CA LEU A 114 6.53 2.10 5.20
C LEU A 114 7.23 0.85 4.68
N VAL A 115 8.47 0.98 4.29
CA VAL A 115 9.25 -0.10 3.69
C VAL A 115 10.64 -0.10 4.26
N LYS A 116 11.14 -1.27 4.66
CA LYS A 116 12.54 -1.46 5.03
C LYS A 116 13.36 -1.84 3.81
N VAL A 117 14.42 -1.09 3.54
CA VAL A 117 15.45 -1.43 2.55
C VAL A 117 16.78 -1.43 3.26
N ASP A 118 17.46 -2.57 3.26
CA ASP A 118 18.65 -2.82 4.05
C ASP A 118 18.39 -2.57 5.56
N ASP A 119 19.11 -1.65 6.18
CA ASP A 119 18.96 -1.28 7.60
C ASP A 119 18.14 0.00 7.83
N THR A 120 17.50 0.52 6.78
CA THR A 120 16.81 1.81 6.82
C THR A 120 15.33 1.64 6.48
N TYR A 121 14.48 2.29 7.24
CA TYR A 121 13.04 2.39 6.97
C TYR A 121 12.75 3.67 6.20
N TYR A 122 12.00 3.56 5.12
CA TYR A 122 11.54 4.67 4.31
C TYR A 122 10.04 4.85 4.49
N ILE A 123 9.66 6.07 4.87
CA ILE A 123 8.27 6.50 4.95
C ILE A 123 7.97 7.32 3.72
N ILE A 124 6.88 6.98 3.02
CA ILE A 124 6.43 7.65 1.80
C ILE A 124 4.97 8.02 2.02
N TRP A 125 4.57 9.23 1.68
CA TRP A 125 3.20 9.69 1.90
C TRP A 125 2.75 10.63 0.80
N CYS A 126 1.44 10.81 0.67
CA CYS A 126 0.87 11.86 -0.16
C CYS A 126 0.89 13.19 0.59
N THR A 127 1.27 14.26 -0.11
CA THR A 127 1.40 15.61 0.46
C THR A 127 1.04 16.67 -0.59
N ASP A 128 1.19 17.93 -0.23
CA ASP A 128 1.10 19.07 -1.14
C ASP A 128 2.48 19.70 -1.36
N PHE A 129 2.79 19.94 -2.62
CA PHE A 129 3.94 20.72 -3.04
C PHE A 129 3.54 21.46 -4.31
N TYR A 130 2.79 22.57 -4.15
CA TYR A 130 2.13 23.27 -5.25
C TYR A 130 1.18 22.40 -6.06
N GLY A 131 0.53 21.45 -5.40
CA GLY A 131 -0.36 20.42 -5.93
C GLY A 131 -0.04 19.05 -5.34
N ALA A 132 -0.87 18.06 -5.62
CA ALA A 132 -0.70 16.71 -5.10
C ALA A 132 0.67 16.13 -5.46
N SER A 133 1.45 15.75 -4.45
CA SER A 133 2.81 15.25 -4.58
C SER A 133 3.10 14.14 -3.57
N ILE A 134 4.33 13.65 -3.61
CA ILE A 134 4.82 12.58 -2.74
C ILE A 134 5.92 13.13 -1.86
N GLY A 135 5.79 12.95 -0.55
CA GLY A 135 6.85 13.22 0.41
C GLY A 135 7.55 11.94 0.81
N MET A 136 8.84 12.04 1.15
CA MET A 136 9.64 10.91 1.61
C MET A 136 10.49 11.30 2.84
N ALA A 137 10.72 10.34 3.71
CA ALA A 137 11.64 10.42 4.84
C ALA A 137 12.26 9.06 5.14
N LYS A 138 13.38 9.06 5.84
CA LYS A 138 14.07 7.86 6.32
C LYS A 138 14.21 7.89 7.84
N THR A 139 14.22 6.70 8.43
CA THR A 139 14.49 6.49 9.86
C THR A 139 15.19 5.15 10.08
N LYS A 140 15.94 5.04 11.18
CA LYS A 140 16.52 3.77 11.65
C LYS A 140 16.02 3.38 13.05
N ASP A 141 15.35 4.29 13.74
CA ASP A 141 15.04 4.18 15.16
C ASP A 141 13.60 4.57 15.51
N PHE A 142 12.80 5.00 14.53
CA PHE A 142 11.46 5.56 14.72
C PHE A 142 11.38 6.71 15.75
N LYS A 143 12.50 7.41 15.95
CA LYS A 143 12.61 8.62 16.77
C LYS A 143 13.02 9.81 15.93
N THR A 144 13.97 9.60 15.01
CA THR A 144 14.45 10.62 14.08
C THR A 144 13.96 10.30 12.68
N PHE A 145 13.25 11.23 12.06
CA PHE A 145 12.65 11.08 10.73
C PHE A 145 13.21 12.14 9.79
N THR A 146 14.30 11.82 9.10
CA THR A 146 14.96 12.78 8.22
C THR A 146 14.27 12.80 6.85
N ARG A 147 13.77 13.99 6.46
CA ARG A 147 13.21 14.24 5.14
C ARG A 147 14.27 14.06 4.06
N ILE A 148 13.90 13.38 2.97
CA ILE A 148 14.65 13.37 1.71
C ILE A 148 13.87 14.12 0.65
N GLU A 149 14.46 14.34 -0.53
CA GLU A 149 13.80 15.07 -1.60
C GLU A 149 12.48 14.40 -2.04
N ASN A 150 11.54 15.23 -2.47
CA ASN A 150 10.30 14.73 -3.07
C ASN A 150 10.65 14.09 -4.42
N PRO A 151 10.22 12.83 -4.67
CA PRO A 151 10.67 12.09 -5.87
C PRO A 151 10.12 12.67 -7.18
N PHE A 152 8.99 13.39 -7.10
CA PHE A 152 8.28 13.89 -8.28
C PHE A 152 7.70 15.28 -8.04
N ILE A 153 7.56 16.02 -9.14
CA ILE A 153 6.73 17.22 -9.18
C ILE A 153 5.23 16.85 -9.21
N PRO A 154 4.32 17.80 -8.93
CA PRO A 154 2.87 17.59 -9.12
C PRO A 154 2.53 17.27 -10.60
N PHE A 155 1.51 16.49 -10.86
CA PHE A 155 0.66 15.81 -9.89
C PHE A 155 1.02 14.33 -9.82
N ASN A 156 1.32 13.83 -8.62
CA ASN A 156 1.63 12.42 -8.42
C ASN A 156 1.14 11.94 -7.05
N ARG A 157 0.78 10.65 -6.92
CA ARG A 157 0.23 10.03 -5.71
C ARG A 157 0.60 8.56 -5.59
N ASN A 158 0.28 7.98 -4.45
CA ASN A 158 0.26 6.53 -4.19
C ASN A 158 1.57 5.83 -4.52
N ALA A 159 2.67 6.44 -4.06
CA ALA A 159 3.98 5.84 -4.26
C ALA A 159 4.20 4.63 -3.35
N VAL A 160 4.81 3.60 -3.91
CA VAL A 160 5.14 2.34 -3.24
C VAL A 160 6.56 1.93 -3.61
N LEU A 161 7.44 1.88 -2.62
CA LEU A 161 8.84 1.49 -2.78
C LEU A 161 8.97 -0.03 -2.75
N PHE A 162 9.86 -0.58 -3.59
CA PHE A 162 10.25 -1.98 -3.52
C PHE A 162 11.17 -2.23 -2.31
N PRO A 163 11.07 -3.41 -1.66
CA PRO A 163 11.81 -3.69 -0.42
C PRO A 163 13.31 -3.97 -0.63
N ARG A 164 13.78 -3.96 -1.86
CA ARG A 164 15.20 -4.04 -2.25
C ARG A 164 15.43 -3.39 -3.60
N LYS A 165 16.70 -3.17 -3.90
CA LYS A 165 17.12 -2.76 -5.26
C LYS A 165 16.88 -3.88 -6.26
N VAL A 166 16.43 -3.52 -7.46
CA VAL A 166 16.33 -4.39 -8.63
C VAL A 166 17.32 -3.86 -9.67
N ASN A 167 18.21 -4.72 -10.13
CA ASN A 167 19.33 -4.35 -11.04
C ASN A 167 20.16 -3.15 -10.52
N GLY A 168 20.43 -3.15 -9.21
CA GLY A 168 21.25 -2.11 -8.57
C GLY A 168 20.55 -0.77 -8.34
N LYS A 169 19.27 -0.64 -8.68
CA LYS A 169 18.47 0.58 -8.55
C LYS A 169 17.32 0.41 -7.58
N PHE A 170 17.00 1.46 -6.83
CA PHE A 170 15.73 1.57 -6.13
C PHE A 170 14.59 1.67 -7.17
N LYS A 171 13.46 1.06 -6.85
CA LYS A 171 12.25 1.08 -7.70
C LYS A 171 11.08 1.65 -6.92
N LEU A 172 10.36 2.57 -7.53
CA LEU A 172 9.21 3.24 -6.91
C LEU A 172 8.03 3.22 -7.88
N LEU A 173 6.95 2.54 -7.48
CA LEU A 173 5.67 2.68 -8.18
C LEU A 173 5.04 4.01 -7.80
N SER A 174 4.35 4.65 -8.73
CA SER A 174 3.56 5.85 -8.47
C SER A 174 2.39 5.96 -9.42
N ARG A 175 1.46 6.86 -9.12
CA ARG A 175 0.35 7.17 -10.00
C ARG A 175 0.39 8.66 -10.35
N PRO A 176 0.94 9.04 -11.49
CA PRO A 176 0.71 10.37 -12.04
C PRO A 176 -0.79 10.63 -12.11
N SER A 177 -1.23 11.80 -11.72
CA SER A 177 -2.64 12.17 -11.60
C SER A 177 -2.88 13.51 -12.23
N ASP A 178 -4.00 13.67 -12.92
CA ASP A 178 -4.45 14.94 -13.45
C ASP A 178 -5.72 15.39 -12.72
N SER A 179 -5.88 16.68 -12.58
CA SER A 179 -7.08 17.28 -12.01
C SER A 179 -8.08 17.76 -13.06
N GLY A 180 -7.79 17.58 -14.36
CA GLY A 180 -8.56 18.32 -15.32
C GLY A 180 -8.76 17.66 -16.68
N HIS A 181 -8.03 18.13 -17.65
CA HIS A 181 -8.35 17.97 -19.07
C HIS A 181 -8.12 16.54 -19.59
N THR A 182 -7.11 15.86 -19.09
CA THR A 182 -6.80 14.48 -19.50
C THR A 182 -6.78 13.57 -18.28
N PRO A 183 -7.86 12.82 -18.00
CA PRO A 183 -7.91 11.91 -16.87
C PRO A 183 -6.76 10.91 -16.93
N PHE A 184 -5.99 10.82 -15.87
CA PHE A 184 -4.86 9.92 -15.73
C PHE A 184 -4.99 9.12 -14.44
N GLY A 185 -4.72 7.82 -14.48
CA GLY A 185 -4.96 6.95 -13.33
C GLY A 185 -4.20 5.63 -13.38
N ASP A 186 -3.11 5.58 -14.14
CA ASP A 186 -2.30 4.39 -14.37
C ASP A 186 -1.11 4.32 -13.42
N ILE A 187 -0.59 3.11 -13.19
CA ILE A 187 0.61 2.88 -12.38
C ILE A 187 1.85 2.97 -13.26
N PHE A 188 2.81 3.77 -12.83
CA PHE A 188 4.15 3.88 -13.39
C PHE A 188 5.20 3.41 -12.41
N ILE A 189 6.36 3.01 -12.93
CA ILE A 189 7.56 2.72 -12.15
C ILE A 189 8.67 3.71 -12.52
N SER A 190 9.47 4.07 -11.53
CA SER A 190 10.65 4.93 -11.70
C SER A 190 11.84 4.32 -10.99
N GLU A 191 13.03 4.67 -11.42
CA GLU A 191 14.29 4.21 -10.86
C GLU A 191 15.07 5.34 -10.20
N SER A 192 15.83 5.00 -9.15
CA SER A 192 16.79 5.90 -8.54
C SER A 192 18.07 5.15 -8.15
N PRO A 193 19.26 5.74 -8.31
CA PRO A 193 20.51 5.19 -7.79
C PRO A 193 20.65 5.42 -6.27
N ASP A 194 20.02 6.47 -5.72
CA ASP A 194 20.35 7.08 -4.41
C ASP A 194 19.14 7.54 -3.58
N MET A 195 17.91 7.35 -4.05
CA MET A 195 16.64 7.82 -3.46
C MET A 195 16.36 9.31 -3.60
N GLU A 196 17.24 10.07 -4.25
CA GLU A 196 17.08 11.52 -4.49
C GLU A 196 16.71 11.79 -5.95
N TYR A 197 17.46 11.21 -6.89
CA TYR A 197 17.26 11.41 -8.33
C TYR A 197 16.43 10.28 -8.93
N TRP A 198 15.20 10.57 -9.33
CA TRP A 198 14.27 9.61 -9.92
C TRP A 198 14.07 9.84 -11.42
N GLY A 199 14.18 8.78 -12.20
CA GLY A 199 14.02 8.82 -13.64
C GLY A 199 13.69 7.47 -14.23
N HIS A 200 13.93 7.28 -15.52
CA HIS A 200 13.65 6.04 -16.24
C HIS A 200 12.20 5.58 -16.02
N HIS A 201 11.26 6.52 -16.19
CA HIS A 201 9.84 6.28 -15.99
C HIS A 201 9.29 5.30 -17.03
N ARG A 202 8.56 4.27 -16.57
CA ARG A 202 7.92 3.28 -17.42
C ARG A 202 6.48 3.06 -16.96
N HIS A 203 5.59 2.89 -17.91
CA HIS A 203 4.23 2.41 -17.64
C HIS A 203 4.29 0.97 -17.11
N VAL A 204 3.43 0.63 -16.15
CA VAL A 204 3.32 -0.73 -15.60
C VAL A 204 1.95 -1.29 -15.87
N MET A 205 0.90 -0.62 -15.40
CA MET A 205 -0.48 -1.06 -15.57
C MET A 205 -1.40 0.12 -15.85
N GLY A 206 -2.25 -0.02 -16.84
CA GLY A 206 -3.33 0.90 -17.12
C GLY A 206 -4.61 0.55 -16.36
N ARG A 207 -5.55 1.51 -16.34
CA ARG A 207 -6.94 1.25 -15.95
C ARG A 207 -7.48 0.08 -16.76
N GLY A 208 -8.15 -0.85 -16.10
CA GLY A 208 -8.71 -2.01 -16.77
C GLY A 208 -10.07 -1.75 -17.41
N SER A 209 -10.49 -2.69 -18.28
CA SER A 209 -11.86 -2.77 -18.78
C SER A 209 -12.82 -3.39 -17.76
N ASN A 210 -12.29 -3.94 -16.66
CA ASN A 210 -13.07 -4.51 -15.58
C ASN A 210 -13.78 -3.38 -14.81
N TRP A 211 -15.03 -3.59 -14.41
CA TRP A 211 -15.85 -2.56 -13.79
C TRP A 211 -15.20 -1.94 -12.54
N TRP A 212 -14.52 -2.73 -11.71
CA TRP A 212 -13.99 -2.33 -10.42
C TRP A 212 -12.69 -1.48 -10.51
N GLU A 213 -12.06 -1.40 -11.67
CA GLU A 213 -10.78 -0.68 -11.90
C GLU A 213 -10.82 0.25 -13.12
N SER A 214 -12.03 0.63 -13.56
CA SER A 214 -12.24 1.35 -14.81
C SER A 214 -11.91 2.86 -14.75
N VAL A 215 -11.81 3.45 -13.56
CA VAL A 215 -11.55 4.90 -13.39
C VAL A 215 -10.09 5.19 -13.15
N LYS A 216 -9.48 4.49 -12.21
CA LYS A 216 -8.07 4.62 -11.84
C LYS A 216 -7.62 3.41 -11.02
N ILE A 217 -6.31 3.19 -11.02
CA ILE A 217 -5.67 2.17 -10.19
C ILE A 217 -4.50 2.79 -9.42
N GLY A 218 -3.98 2.13 -8.40
CA GLY A 218 -2.80 2.62 -7.67
C GLY A 218 -2.21 1.56 -6.75
N GLY A 219 -0.91 1.64 -6.50
CA GLY A 219 -0.20 0.72 -5.64
C GLY A 219 -0.76 0.67 -4.22
N GLY A 220 -0.78 -0.51 -3.65
CA GLY A 220 -1.20 -0.78 -2.27
C GLY A 220 -0.01 -0.92 -1.32
N ALA A 221 0.23 -2.13 -0.82
CA ALA A 221 1.39 -2.46 -0.01
C ALA A 221 2.68 -2.59 -0.85
N ALA A 222 3.83 -2.58 -0.18
CA ALA A 222 5.10 -2.90 -0.83
C ALA A 222 5.03 -4.28 -1.51
N PRO A 223 5.54 -4.42 -2.75
CA PRO A 223 5.52 -5.70 -3.45
C PRO A 223 6.27 -6.79 -2.69
N ILE A 224 5.73 -8.01 -2.70
CA ILE A 224 6.34 -9.17 -2.05
C ILE A 224 7.10 -9.97 -3.10
N GLU A 225 8.36 -10.24 -2.83
CA GLU A 225 9.18 -11.06 -3.71
C GLU A 225 8.79 -12.53 -3.59
N THR A 226 8.50 -13.18 -4.72
CA THR A 226 8.08 -14.59 -4.76
C THR A 226 8.84 -15.37 -5.84
N THR A 227 8.75 -16.68 -5.81
CA THR A 227 9.30 -17.56 -6.87
C THR A 227 8.65 -17.35 -8.25
N GLU A 228 7.53 -16.63 -8.31
CA GLU A 228 6.77 -16.36 -9.55
C GLU A 228 6.89 -14.90 -10.03
N GLY A 229 7.60 -14.05 -9.28
CA GLY A 229 7.75 -12.61 -9.53
C GLY A 229 7.33 -11.76 -8.33
N TRP A 230 7.16 -10.46 -8.52
CA TRP A 230 6.71 -9.54 -7.49
C TRP A 230 5.19 -9.58 -7.35
N LEU A 231 4.68 -10.10 -6.23
CA LEU A 231 3.26 -10.01 -5.89
C LEU A 231 2.94 -8.58 -5.46
N LEU A 232 2.09 -7.93 -6.22
CA LEU A 232 1.59 -6.57 -5.96
C LEU A 232 0.11 -6.62 -5.61
N PHE A 233 -0.24 -6.19 -4.39
CA PHE A 233 -1.60 -5.79 -4.05
C PHE A 233 -1.80 -4.32 -4.47
N TYR A 234 -2.87 -4.04 -5.20
CA TYR A 234 -3.19 -2.70 -5.67
C TYR A 234 -4.68 -2.40 -5.47
N HIS A 235 -5.07 -1.14 -5.56
CA HIS A 235 -6.49 -0.77 -5.56
C HIS A 235 -6.94 -0.37 -6.95
N GLY A 236 -8.13 -0.79 -7.30
CA GLY A 236 -8.89 -0.31 -8.44
C GLY A 236 -10.07 0.55 -7.97
N VAL A 237 -10.51 1.46 -8.81
CA VAL A 237 -11.60 2.40 -8.52
C VAL A 237 -12.61 2.38 -9.64
N ALA A 238 -13.87 2.22 -9.26
CA ALA A 238 -15.03 2.39 -10.13
C ALA A 238 -15.88 3.59 -9.70
N THR A 239 -16.66 4.13 -10.63
CA THR A 239 -17.71 5.12 -10.34
C THR A 239 -19.06 4.45 -10.37
N THR A 240 -19.87 4.71 -9.37
CA THR A 240 -21.28 4.32 -9.28
C THR A 240 -22.16 5.56 -9.08
N CYS A 241 -23.46 5.39 -9.10
CA CYS A 241 -24.39 6.47 -8.78
C CYS A 241 -24.26 6.98 -7.34
N ASN A 242 -23.60 6.24 -6.45
CA ASN A 242 -23.31 6.60 -5.05
C ASN A 242 -21.85 6.98 -4.81
N GLY A 243 -21.13 7.43 -5.82
CA GLY A 243 -19.73 7.83 -5.73
C GLY A 243 -18.75 6.74 -6.13
N PHE A 244 -17.53 6.80 -5.59
CA PHE A 244 -16.48 5.86 -5.90
C PHE A 244 -16.58 4.57 -5.07
N VAL A 245 -16.20 3.46 -5.70
CA VAL A 245 -15.97 2.17 -5.03
C VAL A 245 -14.51 1.79 -5.21
N TYR A 246 -13.81 1.55 -4.11
CA TYR A 246 -12.43 1.11 -4.10
C TYR A 246 -12.35 -0.37 -3.73
N SER A 247 -11.69 -1.16 -4.56
CA SER A 247 -11.52 -2.60 -4.36
C SER A 247 -10.05 -2.99 -4.47
N MET A 248 -9.65 -4.06 -3.81
CA MET A 248 -8.30 -4.59 -3.86
C MET A 248 -8.16 -5.62 -4.98
N GLY A 249 -7.13 -5.49 -5.81
CA GLY A 249 -6.70 -6.44 -6.81
C GLY A 249 -5.31 -7.01 -6.54
N GLY A 250 -4.90 -7.96 -7.37
CA GLY A 250 -3.58 -8.56 -7.33
C GLY A 250 -2.96 -8.70 -8.71
N ALA A 251 -1.66 -8.49 -8.78
CA ALA A 251 -0.87 -8.68 -10.00
C ALA A 251 0.50 -9.30 -9.66
N ILE A 252 1.11 -9.96 -10.63
CA ILE A 252 2.48 -10.47 -10.55
C ILE A 252 3.31 -9.73 -11.59
N LEU A 253 4.37 -9.04 -11.14
CA LEU A 253 5.31 -8.34 -12.00
C LEU A 253 6.57 -9.18 -12.19
N ASP A 254 7.26 -8.97 -13.30
CA ASP A 254 8.52 -9.68 -13.56
C ASP A 254 9.57 -9.37 -12.49
N ILE A 255 10.32 -10.37 -12.09
CA ILE A 255 11.27 -10.28 -10.97
C ILE A 255 12.46 -9.34 -11.27
N ASN A 256 12.89 -9.29 -12.51
CA ASN A 256 14.04 -8.52 -12.97
C ASN A 256 13.64 -7.21 -13.65
N GLU A 257 12.45 -7.19 -14.28
CA GLU A 257 11.90 -6.06 -15.00
C GLU A 257 10.47 -5.75 -14.51
N PRO A 258 10.31 -5.14 -13.32
CA PRO A 258 8.99 -4.94 -12.69
C PRO A 258 8.06 -3.99 -13.43
N SER A 259 8.48 -3.40 -14.55
CA SER A 259 7.58 -2.71 -15.48
C SER A 259 6.71 -3.68 -16.28
N LYS A 260 7.06 -4.98 -16.35
CA LYS A 260 6.30 -6.01 -17.02
C LYS A 260 5.33 -6.69 -16.09
N VAL A 261 4.05 -6.72 -16.48
CA VAL A 261 3.01 -7.48 -15.79
C VAL A 261 2.96 -8.89 -16.38
N LEU A 262 3.23 -9.89 -15.54
CA LEU A 262 3.14 -11.29 -15.95
C LEU A 262 1.72 -11.83 -15.82
N TYR A 263 1.02 -11.45 -14.74
CA TYR A 263 -0.35 -11.85 -14.45
C TYR A 263 -1.09 -10.72 -13.75
N ARG A 264 -2.35 -10.52 -14.09
CA ARG A 264 -3.24 -9.53 -13.46
C ARG A 264 -4.62 -10.13 -13.27
N CYS A 265 -5.09 -10.11 -12.04
CA CYS A 265 -6.39 -10.71 -11.70
C CYS A 265 -7.53 -9.95 -12.38
N GLU A 266 -8.42 -10.66 -13.08
CA GLU A 266 -9.61 -10.08 -13.71
C GLU A 266 -10.60 -9.57 -12.67
N ASN A 267 -10.78 -10.35 -11.60
CA ASN A 267 -11.70 -10.01 -10.52
C ASN A 267 -10.94 -9.37 -9.34
N HIS A 268 -11.61 -8.53 -8.58
CA HIS A 268 -11.07 -8.04 -7.31
C HIS A 268 -10.82 -9.20 -6.33
N LEU A 269 -9.83 -9.04 -5.47
CA LEU A 269 -9.56 -9.96 -4.36
C LEU A 269 -10.43 -9.64 -3.13
N LEU A 270 -10.71 -8.35 -2.92
CA LEU A 270 -11.57 -7.87 -1.85
C LEU A 270 -12.31 -6.60 -2.32
N THR A 271 -13.59 -6.50 -2.06
CA THR A 271 -14.43 -5.33 -2.37
C THR A 271 -15.24 -4.95 -1.13
N PRO A 272 -15.72 -3.69 -0.99
CA PRO A 272 -16.50 -3.31 0.18
C PRO A 272 -17.81 -4.10 0.29
N GLU A 273 -17.99 -4.81 1.38
CA GLU A 273 -19.18 -5.61 1.68
C GLU A 273 -19.64 -5.41 3.13
N GLU A 274 -18.69 -5.22 4.06
CA GLU A 274 -18.97 -5.11 5.48
C GLU A 274 -19.41 -3.68 5.87
N PRO A 275 -20.23 -3.51 6.91
CA PRO A 275 -20.69 -2.20 7.35
C PRO A 275 -19.57 -1.18 7.59
N TYR A 276 -18.43 -1.61 8.14
CA TYR A 276 -17.28 -0.74 8.39
C TYR A 276 -16.49 -0.37 7.12
N GLU A 277 -16.76 -1.02 5.98
CA GLU A 277 -16.21 -0.71 4.65
C GLU A 277 -17.17 0.12 3.81
N THR A 278 -18.48 -0.07 4.01
CA THR A 278 -19.53 0.57 3.22
C THR A 278 -20.07 1.86 3.85
N THR A 279 -19.77 2.09 5.15
CA THR A 279 -20.26 3.26 5.89
C THR A 279 -19.12 3.96 6.63
N GLY A 280 -18.86 5.21 6.25
CA GLY A 280 -17.79 6.01 6.85
C GLY A 280 -17.68 7.39 6.26
N PHE A 281 -16.52 8.03 6.40
CA PHE A 281 -16.27 9.37 5.86
C PHE A 281 -16.28 9.37 4.33
N VAL A 282 -15.63 8.37 3.71
CA VAL A 282 -15.81 8.05 2.28
C VAL A 282 -16.34 6.63 2.21
N PRO A 283 -17.59 6.39 1.87
CA PRO A 283 -18.17 5.06 1.84
C PRO A 283 -17.57 4.20 0.72
N ASN A 284 -17.75 2.88 0.81
CA ASN A 284 -17.38 1.90 -0.20
C ASN A 284 -15.86 1.88 -0.52
N VAL A 285 -15.02 1.79 0.52
CA VAL A 285 -13.55 1.76 0.37
C VAL A 285 -12.96 0.51 1.02
N VAL A 286 -12.21 -0.24 0.21
CA VAL A 286 -11.19 -1.23 0.61
C VAL A 286 -9.88 -0.81 -0.05
N PHE A 287 -8.95 -0.29 0.76
CA PHE A 287 -7.71 0.33 0.27
C PHE A 287 -6.48 -0.36 0.89
N PRO A 288 -5.81 -1.31 0.20
CA PRO A 288 -4.67 -2.02 0.74
C PRO A 288 -3.50 -1.07 1.01
N CYS A 289 -2.85 -1.20 2.17
CA CYS A 289 -1.82 -0.25 2.62
C CYS A 289 -0.51 -0.92 3.03
N ALA A 290 -0.59 -2.05 3.73
CA ALA A 290 0.57 -2.76 4.26
C ALA A 290 0.31 -4.26 4.31
N THR A 291 1.40 -5.03 4.33
CA THR A 291 1.36 -6.47 4.57
C THR A 291 2.43 -6.86 5.59
N LEU A 292 2.09 -7.76 6.51
CA LEU A 292 3.05 -8.53 7.27
C LEU A 292 3.12 -9.93 6.68
N GLN A 293 4.33 -10.46 6.55
CA GLN A 293 4.56 -11.74 5.89
C GLN A 293 5.39 -12.65 6.80
N ASP A 294 5.07 -13.94 6.81
CA ASP A 294 5.91 -14.97 7.39
C ASP A 294 6.52 -15.86 6.31
N GLY A 295 7.84 -15.79 6.16
CA GLY A 295 8.57 -16.51 5.11
C GLY A 295 8.50 -18.03 5.23
N ASP A 296 8.32 -18.56 6.43
CA ASP A 296 8.30 -20.02 6.66
C ASP A 296 6.94 -20.63 6.32
N THR A 297 5.84 -19.99 6.73
CA THR A 297 4.48 -20.53 6.52
C THR A 297 3.82 -20.02 5.24
N GLY A 298 4.34 -18.95 4.64
CA GLY A 298 3.72 -18.29 3.50
C GLY A 298 2.50 -17.44 3.86
N ARG A 299 2.22 -17.22 5.15
CA ARG A 299 1.09 -16.39 5.64
C ARG A 299 1.31 -14.92 5.33
N ILE A 300 0.24 -14.24 4.95
CA ILE A 300 0.21 -12.80 4.68
C ILE A 300 -0.98 -12.20 5.42
N ALA A 301 -0.71 -11.24 6.29
CA ALA A 301 -1.70 -10.38 6.93
C ALA A 301 -1.73 -9.03 6.19
N ILE A 302 -2.91 -8.62 5.70
CA ILE A 302 -3.10 -7.44 4.86
C ILE A 302 -3.86 -6.39 5.66
N TYR A 303 -3.24 -5.23 5.90
CA TYR A 303 -3.90 -4.07 6.47
C TYR A 303 -4.46 -3.20 5.36
N TYR A 304 -5.72 -2.81 5.50
CA TYR A 304 -6.39 -1.95 4.52
C TYR A 304 -7.23 -0.87 5.19
N GLY A 305 -7.31 0.28 4.53
CA GLY A 305 -8.24 1.33 4.92
C GLY A 305 -9.67 0.96 4.52
N ALA A 306 -10.61 1.17 5.43
CA ALA A 306 -12.02 0.86 5.25
C ALA A 306 -12.88 2.12 5.45
N ALA A 307 -13.67 2.47 4.43
CA ALA A 307 -14.57 3.61 4.39
C ALA A 307 -13.94 4.95 4.84
N ASP A 308 -12.63 5.15 4.60
CA ASP A 308 -11.84 6.29 5.08
C ASP A 308 -12.07 6.62 6.57
N THR A 309 -12.27 5.59 7.37
CA THR A 309 -12.65 5.73 8.79
C THR A 309 -11.94 4.72 9.68
N ASN A 310 -11.68 3.53 9.17
CA ASN A 310 -11.19 2.41 9.93
C ASN A 310 -9.98 1.75 9.24
N VAL A 311 -9.24 0.93 9.99
CA VAL A 311 -8.28 -0.03 9.46
C VAL A 311 -8.84 -1.43 9.64
N GLY A 312 -8.98 -2.15 8.53
CA GLY A 312 -9.32 -3.57 8.51
C GLY A 312 -8.08 -4.43 8.35
N LEU A 313 -8.22 -5.70 8.72
CA LEU A 313 -7.24 -6.75 8.60
C LEU A 313 -7.83 -7.91 7.80
N ALA A 314 -7.07 -8.44 6.84
CA ALA A 314 -7.44 -9.60 6.04
C ALA A 314 -6.24 -10.54 5.90
N PHE A 315 -6.48 -11.77 5.49
CA PHE A 315 -5.47 -12.81 5.43
C PHE A 315 -5.49 -13.54 4.10
N THR A 316 -4.33 -14.07 3.73
CA THR A 316 -4.15 -15.02 2.63
C THR A 316 -2.83 -15.78 2.84
N THR A 317 -2.58 -16.80 2.00
CA THR A 317 -1.24 -17.37 1.85
C THR A 317 -0.67 -17.00 0.48
N VAL A 318 0.66 -16.94 0.38
CA VAL A 318 1.33 -16.62 -0.89
C VAL A 318 0.95 -17.63 -1.98
N ASP A 319 0.84 -18.90 -1.62
CA ASP A 319 0.52 -19.98 -2.58
C ASP A 319 -0.93 -19.84 -3.10
N GLU A 320 -1.89 -19.61 -2.21
CA GLU A 320 -3.29 -19.43 -2.60
C GLU A 320 -3.48 -18.18 -3.48
N VAL A 321 -2.94 -17.02 -3.07
CA VAL A 321 -3.18 -15.78 -3.80
C VAL A 321 -2.48 -15.75 -5.15
N VAL A 322 -1.23 -16.22 -5.24
CA VAL A 322 -0.50 -16.26 -6.51
C VAL A 322 -1.12 -17.29 -7.45
N THR A 323 -1.49 -18.46 -6.95
CA THR A 323 -2.19 -19.48 -7.75
C THR A 323 -3.52 -18.93 -8.29
N TYR A 324 -4.28 -18.24 -7.45
CA TYR A 324 -5.54 -17.63 -7.87
C TYR A 324 -5.33 -16.56 -8.93
N ILE A 325 -4.37 -15.63 -8.74
CA ILE A 325 -4.06 -14.59 -9.73
C ILE A 325 -3.69 -15.19 -11.08
N LYS A 326 -2.83 -16.22 -11.08
CA LYS A 326 -2.42 -16.92 -12.33
C LYS A 326 -3.59 -17.60 -13.01
N ALA A 327 -4.46 -18.27 -12.26
CA ALA A 327 -5.61 -19.00 -12.80
C ALA A 327 -6.71 -18.07 -13.37
N HIS A 328 -6.82 -16.85 -12.84
CA HIS A 328 -7.84 -15.85 -13.21
C HIS A 328 -7.21 -14.61 -13.85
N SER A 329 -6.06 -14.76 -14.48
CA SER A 329 -5.35 -13.65 -15.09
C SER A 329 -5.98 -13.23 -16.39
N LYS A 330 -6.15 -11.91 -16.54
CA LYS A 330 -6.51 -11.27 -17.80
C LYS A 330 -5.75 -9.97 -17.94
N LEU A 331 -4.70 -10.00 -18.74
CA LEU A 331 -3.93 -8.81 -19.05
C LEU A 331 -4.81 -7.79 -19.78
N GLN A 332 -4.59 -6.53 -19.47
CA GLN A 332 -5.28 -5.38 -20.05
C GLN A 332 -4.40 -4.74 -21.12
N TRP A 333 -4.99 -3.88 -21.94
CA TRP A 333 -4.22 -3.11 -22.90
C TRP A 333 -3.12 -2.30 -22.20
N GLY A 334 -1.89 -2.43 -22.68
CA GLY A 334 -0.70 -1.81 -22.10
C GLY A 334 0.07 -2.66 -21.07
N ASP A 335 -0.53 -3.73 -20.53
CA ASP A 335 0.16 -4.61 -19.57
C ASP A 335 1.24 -5.47 -20.25
N ASP A 336 1.09 -5.76 -21.53
CA ASP A 336 1.94 -6.64 -22.35
C ASP A 336 2.82 -5.90 -23.37
N ILE A 337 2.75 -4.57 -23.41
CA ILE A 337 3.56 -3.77 -24.34
C ILE A 337 4.99 -3.69 -23.84
N ALA A 338 5.94 -4.16 -24.66
CA ALA A 338 7.35 -3.95 -24.40
C ALA A 338 7.68 -2.45 -24.45
N GLN A 339 8.28 -1.91 -23.37
CA GLN A 339 8.56 -0.48 -23.25
C GLN A 339 9.66 0.02 -24.19
N ASP A 340 10.40 -0.90 -24.83
CA ASP A 340 11.48 -0.60 -25.77
C ASP A 340 10.98 -0.31 -27.20
N ASP A 341 9.66 -0.42 -27.42
CA ASP A 341 9.02 -0.16 -28.72
C ASP A 341 8.55 1.31 -28.89
N PHE A 342 8.97 2.22 -27.99
CA PHE A 342 8.67 3.66 -28.05
C PHE A 342 9.92 4.50 -28.17
#